data_602203ac4d316dedf5f4c11854fd00b0
#
_entry.id   602203ac4d316dedf5f4c11854fd00b0
#
_cell.length_a   1.000
_cell.length_b   1.000
_cell.length_c   1.000
_cell.angle_alpha   90.00
_cell.angle_beta   90.00
_cell.angle_gamma   90.00
#
_symmetry.space_group_name_H-M   'P 1'
#
loop_
_entity.id
_entity.type
_entity.pdbx_description
1 polymer ?
#
loop_
_entity_poly.entity_id
_entity_poly.type
_entity_poly.pdbx_seq_one_letter_code
_entity_poly.pdbx_strand_id
1 'polypeptide(L)'
;MNKFKFYGCLGILAASFTFCACGNDDDNGKETGKNDVTWSTDGGIKACDHILFTAAGDANVNDNGRQIGNGDQEFVFTGKQTIKKGTYILKGWVYIADGAELTIEPGTIIKGDKQTKASLIAERGGKLIAQGTAQEPIVFTSEEAKGNRRPGDWGGVILCGKAVNNNTEMQIEGGPRTKHGGSDNSDNSGVLSYVRIEFAGYPFQTDQEINGLTLGSIGSGTKIDHVQVSYSNDDSYEWFGGTVDCKYLVAYRGWDDDFDTDNGFSGNVQFALSVRDSKIADTSQSNGFESDNNASGSTSSPFTSAVFSNVTFIGPKAVDASFQNNSDYINGGSVYPNNGSSLGRFQAAMHIRRNSHLNCFNSVAVGWPIGLILDNEKGDTQGAATAGTLKLNNIWFAGMDVLGTDFNKIYEDGLYDYETGTVDNTKNSFAHTFFELAANNNRHFDSADGWFDRTGYIPSADSPLIGAASFTEAILNGCTAVDYIGAFAAGDTWLDGWTNFDPQNADY
;
A
#
# COMPACT_ATOMS: atom_id res chain seq x y z
N MET A 1 49.89 -3.11 -19.21
CA MET A 1 49.91 -4.43 -19.85
C MET A 1 49.79 -5.47 -18.77
N ASN A 2 48.62 -6.05 -18.61
CA ASN A 2 48.41 -7.44 -18.20
C ASN A 2 46.89 -7.69 -18.26
N LYS A 3 46.52 -8.49 -19.24
CA LYS A 3 45.15 -8.97 -19.48
C LYS A 3 44.94 -10.18 -18.60
N PHE A 4 43.95 -10.17 -17.73
CA PHE A 4 43.41 -11.40 -17.15
C PHE A 4 42.16 -11.84 -17.94
N LYS A 5 42.27 -13.02 -18.51
CA LYS A 5 41.16 -13.75 -19.16
C LYS A 5 40.36 -14.47 -18.05
N PHE A 6 39.07 -14.24 -17.98
CA PHE A 6 38.15 -15.09 -17.23
C PHE A 6 37.66 -16.22 -18.16
N TYR A 7 37.92 -17.43 -17.76
CA TYR A 7 37.30 -18.63 -18.34
C TYR A 7 36.00 -18.91 -17.60
N GLY A 8 34.90 -18.94 -18.37
CA GLY A 8 33.61 -19.37 -17.85
C GLY A 8 33.59 -20.89 -17.70
N CYS A 9 33.23 -21.38 -16.53
CA CYS A 9 32.77 -22.74 -16.33
C CYS A 9 31.24 -22.71 -16.21
N LEU A 10 30.56 -23.18 -17.25
CA LEU A 10 29.16 -23.52 -17.25
C LEU A 10 29.00 -24.85 -16.51
N GLY A 11 28.64 -24.79 -15.23
CA GLY A 11 28.24 -25.96 -14.46
C GLY A 11 26.72 -26.09 -14.50
N ILE A 12 26.23 -26.99 -15.34
CA ILE A 12 24.82 -27.42 -15.30
C ILE A 12 24.66 -28.31 -14.08
N LEU A 13 24.07 -27.78 -13.00
CA LEU A 13 23.61 -28.60 -11.89
C LEU A 13 22.20 -29.08 -12.22
N ALA A 14 22.09 -30.33 -12.68
CA ALA A 14 20.80 -31.00 -12.75
C ALA A 14 20.38 -31.37 -11.31
N ALA A 15 19.50 -30.60 -10.74
CA ALA A 15 18.83 -30.98 -9.50
C ALA A 15 17.78 -32.04 -9.83
N SER A 16 18.04 -33.25 -9.43
CA SER A 16 17.10 -34.37 -9.50
C SER A 16 16.04 -34.15 -8.41
N PHE A 17 14.87 -33.67 -8.78
CA PHE A 17 13.72 -33.67 -7.90
C PHE A 17 13.18 -35.09 -7.77
N THR A 18 13.34 -35.67 -6.60
CA THR A 18 12.70 -36.93 -6.25
C THR A 18 11.21 -36.64 -6.01
N PHE A 19 10.38 -37.06 -6.94
CA PHE A 19 8.94 -37.06 -6.75
C PHE A 19 8.57 -38.05 -5.66
N CYS A 20 8.00 -37.56 -4.57
CA CYS A 20 7.31 -38.41 -3.63
C CYS A 20 5.98 -38.79 -4.27
N ALA A 21 5.90 -39.98 -4.84
CA ALA A 21 4.65 -40.56 -5.27
C ALA A 21 3.85 -40.94 -4.01
N CYS A 22 2.67 -40.35 -3.83
CA CYS A 22 1.68 -40.87 -2.90
C CYS A 22 1.22 -42.24 -3.40
N GLY A 23 1.72 -43.30 -2.76
CA GLY A 23 1.24 -44.66 -2.98
C GLY A 23 -0.18 -44.79 -2.47
N ASN A 24 -1.02 -45.45 -3.26
CA ASN A 24 -2.29 -46.04 -2.78
C ASN A 24 -1.96 -47.15 -1.80
N ASP A 25 -2.21 -46.94 -0.55
CA ASP A 25 -2.39 -48.02 0.41
C ASP A 25 -3.88 -48.12 0.74
N ASP A 26 -4.48 -49.21 0.23
CA ASP A 26 -5.79 -49.67 0.66
C ASP A 26 -5.74 -50.06 2.14
N ASP A 27 -6.28 -49.26 3.01
CA ASP A 27 -6.63 -49.72 4.36
C ASP A 27 -8.05 -49.26 4.76
N ASN A 28 -8.89 -50.25 4.99
CA ASN A 28 -10.27 -50.16 5.44
C ASN A 28 -10.33 -49.66 6.90
N GLY A 29 -10.82 -48.45 7.13
CA GLY A 29 -11.25 -48.12 8.48
C GLY A 29 -11.46 -46.65 8.79
N LYS A 30 -12.69 -46.18 8.70
CA LYS A 30 -13.25 -44.90 9.12
C LYS A 30 -12.89 -43.68 8.29
N GLU A 31 -13.82 -43.29 7.43
CA GLU A 31 -13.94 -41.97 6.83
C GLU A 31 -13.99 -40.87 7.89
N THR A 32 -12.87 -40.30 8.21
CA THR A 32 -12.77 -38.88 8.56
C THR A 32 -12.46 -38.16 7.26
N GLY A 33 -13.38 -37.33 6.77
CA GLY A 33 -13.36 -36.75 5.44
C GLY A 33 -11.99 -36.22 5.01
N LYS A 34 -11.25 -37.07 4.33
CA LYS A 34 -10.19 -36.61 3.43
C LYS A 34 -10.91 -35.95 2.25
N ASN A 35 -10.96 -34.66 2.27
CA ASN A 35 -11.36 -33.96 1.08
C ASN A 35 -10.35 -34.33 0.00
N ASP A 36 -10.81 -34.91 -1.09
CA ASP A 36 -9.95 -35.27 -2.23
C ASP A 36 -9.34 -33.98 -2.78
N VAL A 37 -8.04 -33.84 -2.58
CA VAL A 37 -7.28 -32.73 -3.11
C VAL A 37 -7.09 -32.94 -4.61
N THR A 38 -7.82 -32.19 -5.42
CA THR A 38 -7.59 -32.18 -6.87
C THR A 38 -6.44 -31.23 -7.19
N TRP A 39 -5.41 -31.78 -7.84
CA TRP A 39 -4.25 -31.03 -8.27
C TRP A 39 -4.36 -30.69 -9.74
N SER A 40 -4.27 -29.40 -10.07
CA SER A 40 -4.09 -28.94 -11.45
C SER A 40 -2.67 -28.44 -11.63
N THR A 41 -2.22 -28.32 -12.87
CA THR A 41 -0.93 -27.70 -13.21
C THR A 41 -1.21 -26.47 -14.07
N ASP A 42 -0.87 -25.30 -13.54
CA ASP A 42 -0.78 -24.07 -14.32
C ASP A 42 0.67 -23.57 -14.23
N GLY A 43 1.34 -23.49 -15.39
CA GLY A 43 2.75 -23.11 -15.45
C GLY A 43 3.71 -24.03 -14.69
N GLY A 44 3.33 -25.30 -14.47
CA GLY A 44 4.15 -26.30 -13.77
C GLY A 44 4.00 -26.34 -12.27
N ILE A 45 3.15 -25.48 -11.68
CA ILE A 45 2.86 -25.47 -10.24
C ILE A 45 1.57 -26.23 -9.98
N LYS A 46 1.54 -27.05 -8.94
CA LYS A 46 0.34 -27.81 -8.55
C LYS A 46 -0.62 -26.92 -7.79
N ALA A 47 -1.88 -26.84 -8.25
CA ALA A 47 -2.96 -26.16 -7.56
C ALA A 47 -3.83 -27.18 -6.80
N CYS A 48 -4.33 -26.82 -5.65
CA CYS A 48 -5.12 -27.61 -4.74
C CYS A 48 -6.45 -26.89 -4.45
N ASP A 49 -7.57 -27.64 -4.39
CA ASP A 49 -8.90 -27.10 -4.10
C ASP A 49 -9.17 -26.85 -2.62
N HIS A 50 -8.16 -27.08 -1.78
CA HIS A 50 -8.26 -26.88 -0.33
C HIS A 50 -7.16 -26.02 0.23
N ILE A 51 -7.52 -25.17 1.17
CA ILE A 51 -6.58 -24.55 2.10
C ILE A 51 -6.44 -25.49 3.29
N LEU A 52 -5.21 -25.93 3.53
CA LEU A 52 -4.93 -26.75 4.70
C LEU A 52 -5.00 -25.87 5.95
N PHE A 53 -6.05 -26.04 6.71
CA PHE A 53 -6.14 -25.47 8.04
C PHE A 53 -6.68 -26.51 9.01
N THR A 54 -6.19 -26.49 10.23
CA THR A 54 -6.60 -27.36 11.29
C THR A 54 -7.60 -26.62 12.19
N ALA A 55 -8.70 -27.27 12.56
CA ALA A 55 -9.67 -26.69 13.49
C ALA A 55 -9.15 -26.76 14.94
N ALA A 56 -9.49 -25.79 15.76
CA ALA A 56 -9.22 -25.86 17.19
C ALA A 56 -9.89 -27.12 17.77
N GLY A 57 -9.10 -27.95 18.46
CA GLY A 57 -9.54 -29.24 19.01
C GLY A 57 -9.08 -30.47 18.24
N ASP A 58 -8.44 -30.31 17.07
CA ASP A 58 -7.72 -31.39 16.41
C ASP A 58 -6.50 -31.81 17.25
N ALA A 59 -6.29 -33.11 17.42
CA ALA A 59 -5.17 -33.65 18.21
C ALA A 59 -3.75 -33.26 17.64
N ASN A 60 -3.71 -32.74 16.43
CA ASN A 60 -2.48 -32.29 15.74
C ASN A 60 -2.29 -30.78 15.81
N VAL A 61 -3.19 -30.05 16.43
CA VAL A 61 -3.09 -28.57 16.59
C VAL A 61 -2.27 -28.31 17.84
N ASN A 62 -1.11 -27.69 17.69
CA ASN A 62 -0.45 -27.06 18.81
C ASN A 62 -1.35 -25.92 19.35
N ASP A 63 -1.15 -25.50 20.59
CA ASP A 63 -2.01 -24.55 21.34
C ASP A 63 -2.22 -23.17 20.66
N ASN A 64 -1.63 -22.92 19.49
CA ASN A 64 -1.71 -21.68 18.75
C ASN A 64 -2.77 -21.64 17.64
N GLY A 65 -3.67 -22.63 17.59
CA GLY A 65 -4.87 -22.56 16.78
C GLY A 65 -4.77 -23.20 15.40
N ARG A 66 -5.14 -22.48 14.36
CA ARG A 66 -5.46 -22.95 13.03
C ARG A 66 -4.44 -22.45 12.01
N GLN A 67 -4.05 -23.32 11.08
CA GLN A 67 -3.07 -22.98 10.04
C GLN A 67 -3.75 -22.83 8.68
N ILE A 68 -3.33 -21.83 7.90
CA ILE A 68 -3.68 -21.61 6.50
C ILE A 68 -2.40 -21.74 5.70
N GLY A 69 -2.42 -22.57 4.65
CA GLY A 69 -1.23 -22.90 3.86
C GLY A 69 -0.37 -23.98 4.50
N ASN A 70 0.71 -24.39 3.82
CA ASN A 70 1.57 -25.51 4.20
C ASN A 70 3.01 -25.10 4.54
N GLY A 71 3.33 -23.81 4.45
CA GLY A 71 4.64 -23.27 4.78
C GLY A 71 5.62 -23.14 3.63
N ASP A 72 5.30 -23.67 2.43
CA ASP A 72 6.10 -23.39 1.24
C ASP A 72 5.59 -22.15 0.47
N GLN A 73 6.28 -21.76 -0.59
CA GLN A 73 5.98 -20.57 -1.38
C GLN A 73 5.19 -20.86 -2.66
N GLU A 74 4.55 -22.03 -2.75
CA GLU A 74 3.90 -22.52 -3.97
C GLU A 74 2.51 -23.09 -3.72
N PHE A 75 1.91 -22.82 -2.56
CA PHE A 75 0.61 -23.35 -2.22
C PHE A 75 -0.51 -22.63 -2.99
N VAL A 76 -1.17 -23.33 -3.91
CA VAL A 76 -2.23 -22.76 -4.76
C VAL A 76 -3.57 -23.38 -4.40
N PHE A 77 -4.49 -22.54 -3.98
CA PHE A 77 -5.85 -22.92 -3.65
C PHE A 77 -6.80 -22.73 -4.84
N THR A 78 -7.66 -23.73 -5.08
CA THR A 78 -8.73 -23.67 -6.08
C THR A 78 -10.10 -23.89 -5.42
N GLY A 79 -11.19 -23.58 -6.15
CA GLY A 79 -12.55 -23.75 -5.63
C GLY A 79 -12.98 -22.62 -4.71
N LYS A 80 -13.95 -22.89 -3.82
CA LYS A 80 -14.50 -21.89 -2.90
C LYS A 80 -14.43 -22.39 -1.47
N GLN A 81 -13.84 -21.58 -0.59
CA GLN A 81 -13.78 -21.87 0.84
C GLN A 81 -14.08 -20.67 1.72
N THR A 82 -14.50 -20.94 2.95
CA THR A 82 -14.75 -19.94 3.97
C THR A 82 -13.90 -20.23 5.20
N ILE A 83 -13.04 -19.27 5.56
CA ILE A 83 -12.35 -19.25 6.85
C ILE A 83 -13.34 -18.71 7.90
N LYS A 84 -13.72 -19.56 8.83
CA LYS A 84 -14.63 -19.22 9.92
C LYS A 84 -13.97 -18.30 10.93
N LYS A 85 -14.76 -17.48 11.63
CA LYS A 85 -14.26 -16.61 12.69
C LYS A 85 -13.34 -17.35 13.65
N GLY A 86 -12.15 -16.79 13.87
CA GLY A 86 -11.13 -17.36 14.75
C GLY A 86 -9.77 -16.74 14.50
N THR A 87 -8.75 -17.23 15.21
CA THR A 87 -7.35 -16.86 15.01
C THR A 87 -6.64 -17.95 14.23
N TYR A 88 -5.90 -17.55 13.20
CA TYR A 88 -5.18 -18.45 12.29
C TYR A 88 -3.75 -17.99 12.10
N ILE A 89 -2.87 -18.93 11.75
CA ILE A 89 -1.50 -18.65 11.31
C ILE A 89 -1.44 -18.91 9.81
N LEU A 90 -1.10 -17.88 9.05
CA LEU A 90 -0.80 -17.96 7.61
C LEU A 90 0.64 -18.41 7.45
N LYS A 91 0.87 -19.52 6.75
CA LYS A 91 2.22 -20.08 6.51
C LYS A 91 2.51 -20.25 5.04
N GLY A 92 3.65 -19.71 4.64
CA GLY A 92 4.10 -19.69 3.26
C GLY A 92 3.28 -18.74 2.39
N TRP A 93 3.40 -18.89 1.09
CA TRP A 93 2.65 -18.08 0.13
C TRP A 93 1.43 -18.86 -0.32
N VAL A 94 0.26 -18.28 -0.05
CA VAL A 94 -1.04 -18.86 -0.37
C VAL A 94 -1.65 -18.10 -1.54
N TYR A 95 -1.78 -18.78 -2.66
CA TYR A 95 -2.35 -18.23 -3.89
C TYR A 95 -3.81 -18.66 -4.06
N ILE A 96 -4.70 -17.69 -4.25
CA ILE A 96 -6.09 -17.91 -4.64
C ILE A 96 -6.11 -17.91 -6.17
N ALA A 97 -6.25 -19.10 -6.77
CA ALA A 97 -6.14 -19.28 -8.22
C ALA A 97 -7.26 -18.61 -9.02
N ASP A 98 -7.08 -18.48 -10.35
CA ASP A 98 -8.15 -18.02 -11.25
C ASP A 98 -9.42 -18.85 -11.07
N GLY A 99 -10.55 -18.18 -10.86
CA GLY A 99 -11.85 -18.78 -10.57
C GLY A 99 -12.06 -19.27 -9.14
N ALA A 100 -11.02 -19.24 -8.28
CA ALA A 100 -11.16 -19.55 -6.86
C ALA A 100 -11.70 -18.36 -6.06
N GLU A 101 -12.31 -18.66 -4.90
CA GLU A 101 -12.87 -17.64 -4.00
C GLU A 101 -12.61 -18.03 -2.54
N LEU A 102 -11.89 -17.17 -1.84
CA LEU A 102 -11.66 -17.28 -0.41
C LEU A 102 -12.47 -16.24 0.34
N THR A 103 -13.40 -16.70 1.17
CA THR A 103 -14.18 -15.85 2.07
C THR A 103 -13.64 -15.92 3.49
N ILE A 104 -13.49 -14.77 4.14
CA ILE A 104 -13.06 -14.67 5.53
C ILE A 104 -14.20 -14.03 6.34
N GLU A 105 -14.65 -14.72 7.39
CA GLU A 105 -15.73 -14.23 8.25
C GLU A 105 -15.28 -13.03 9.11
N PRO A 106 -16.19 -12.08 9.44
CA PRO A 106 -15.93 -10.97 10.32
C PRO A 106 -15.30 -11.36 11.66
N GLY A 107 -14.39 -10.53 12.18
CA GLY A 107 -13.70 -10.77 13.45
C GLY A 107 -12.62 -11.86 13.40
N THR A 108 -12.25 -12.31 12.21
CA THR A 108 -11.14 -13.26 12.02
C THR A 108 -9.79 -12.53 12.13
N ILE A 109 -8.82 -13.17 12.79
CA ILE A 109 -7.45 -12.71 12.92
C ILE A 109 -6.56 -13.71 12.19
N ILE A 110 -5.74 -13.20 11.25
CA ILE A 110 -4.77 -13.98 10.49
C ILE A 110 -3.38 -13.44 10.79
N LYS A 111 -2.54 -14.28 11.37
CA LYS A 111 -1.18 -13.95 11.76
C LYS A 111 -0.19 -14.50 10.75
N GLY A 112 0.52 -13.63 10.05
CA GLY A 112 1.56 -14.02 9.11
C GLY A 112 2.80 -14.57 9.81
N ASP A 113 3.17 -15.80 9.47
CA ASP A 113 4.38 -16.46 9.98
C ASP A 113 5.62 -15.83 9.33
N LYS A 114 6.47 -15.26 10.16
CA LYS A 114 7.72 -14.62 9.77
C LYS A 114 8.70 -15.60 9.14
N GLN A 115 8.79 -16.82 9.66
CA GLN A 115 9.77 -17.81 9.20
C GLN A 115 9.54 -18.21 7.75
N THR A 116 8.29 -18.31 7.34
CA THR A 116 7.91 -18.67 5.97
C THR A 116 7.63 -17.46 5.08
N LYS A 117 7.81 -16.23 5.58
CA LYS A 117 7.55 -14.99 4.82
C LYS A 117 6.12 -14.98 4.27
N ALA A 118 5.17 -15.32 5.12
CA ALA A 118 3.79 -15.59 4.74
C ALA A 118 3.19 -14.46 3.90
N SER A 119 2.45 -14.80 2.84
CA SER A 119 1.75 -13.84 1.98
C SER A 119 0.43 -14.42 1.50
N LEU A 120 -0.60 -13.58 1.36
CA LEU A 120 -1.89 -13.98 0.78
C LEU A 120 -2.08 -13.26 -0.55
N ILE A 121 -2.19 -14.05 -1.63
CA ILE A 121 -2.13 -13.54 -2.99
C ILE A 121 -3.36 -14.01 -3.76
N ALA A 122 -4.20 -13.10 -4.23
CA ALA A 122 -5.21 -13.44 -5.24
C ALA A 122 -4.59 -13.30 -6.62
N GLU A 123 -4.46 -14.42 -7.33
CA GLU A 123 -4.03 -14.42 -8.73
C GLU A 123 -5.08 -13.75 -9.62
N ARG A 124 -4.70 -13.40 -10.82
CA ARG A 124 -5.58 -12.80 -11.83
C ARG A 124 -6.82 -13.66 -12.07
N GLY A 125 -7.97 -13.19 -11.57
CA GLY A 125 -9.26 -13.90 -11.61
C GLY A 125 -9.60 -14.68 -10.34
N GLY A 126 -8.69 -14.78 -9.36
CA GLY A 126 -8.98 -15.20 -7.99
C GLY A 126 -9.70 -14.10 -7.21
N LYS A 127 -10.45 -14.46 -6.16
CA LYS A 127 -11.20 -13.50 -5.34
C LYS A 127 -10.93 -13.70 -3.85
N LEU A 128 -10.60 -12.59 -3.20
CA LEU A 128 -10.56 -12.51 -1.74
C LEU A 128 -11.78 -11.72 -1.24
N ILE A 129 -12.63 -12.37 -0.45
CA ILE A 129 -13.79 -11.76 0.18
C ILE A 129 -13.49 -11.60 1.69
N ALA A 130 -12.89 -10.50 2.06
CA ALA A 130 -12.60 -10.13 3.44
C ALA A 130 -13.52 -8.96 3.83
N GLN A 131 -14.75 -9.29 4.21
CA GLN A 131 -15.76 -8.32 4.59
C GLN A 131 -16.02 -8.39 6.09
N GLY A 132 -15.30 -7.58 6.85
CA GLY A 132 -15.52 -7.35 8.27
C GLY A 132 -16.67 -6.39 8.55
N THR A 133 -16.75 -5.94 9.79
CA THR A 133 -17.64 -4.86 10.24
C THR A 133 -16.88 -3.92 11.19
N ALA A 134 -17.44 -2.77 11.51
CA ALA A 134 -16.80 -1.86 12.47
C ALA A 134 -16.58 -2.51 13.84
N GLN A 135 -17.46 -3.41 14.27
CA GLN A 135 -17.34 -4.10 15.56
C GLN A 135 -16.53 -5.40 15.47
N GLU A 136 -16.41 -5.97 14.28
CA GLU A 136 -15.72 -7.22 14.02
C GLU A 136 -14.83 -7.08 12.76
N PRO A 137 -13.77 -6.23 12.81
CA PRO A 137 -12.86 -6.11 11.69
C PRO A 137 -12.09 -7.41 11.46
N ILE A 138 -11.68 -7.64 10.22
CA ILE A 138 -10.74 -8.72 9.89
C ILE A 138 -9.33 -8.14 10.04
N VAL A 139 -8.46 -8.90 10.71
CA VAL A 139 -7.10 -8.43 11.01
C VAL A 139 -6.08 -9.38 10.40
N PHE A 140 -5.22 -8.84 9.55
CA PHE A 140 -3.98 -9.47 9.12
C PHE A 140 -2.83 -8.81 9.86
N THR A 141 -2.03 -9.58 10.59
CA THR A 141 -0.96 -9.03 11.43
C THR A 141 0.23 -9.99 11.53
N SER A 142 1.28 -9.59 12.22
CA SER A 142 2.44 -10.44 12.48
C SER A 142 2.11 -11.55 13.51
N GLU A 143 2.69 -12.75 13.33
CA GLU A 143 2.64 -13.84 14.32
C GLU A 143 3.49 -13.52 15.56
N GLU A 144 4.42 -12.60 15.45
CA GLU A 144 5.30 -12.24 16.55
C GLU A 144 4.53 -11.76 17.79
N ALA A 145 5.11 -12.02 18.95
CA ALA A 145 4.49 -11.65 20.22
C ALA A 145 4.32 -10.13 20.34
N LYS A 146 3.32 -9.72 21.09
CA LYS A 146 3.09 -8.34 21.52
C LYS A 146 4.39 -7.65 21.95
N GLY A 147 4.65 -6.47 21.41
CA GLY A 147 5.88 -5.69 21.63
C GLY A 147 7.08 -6.11 20.76
N ASN A 148 7.03 -7.27 20.11
CA ASN A 148 8.11 -7.75 19.24
C ASN A 148 7.82 -7.64 17.74
N ARG A 149 6.60 -7.26 17.36
CA ARG A 149 6.21 -7.10 15.96
C ARG A 149 7.03 -6.01 15.29
N ARG A 150 7.42 -6.24 14.04
CA ARG A 150 8.25 -5.31 13.25
C ARG A 150 7.70 -5.18 11.83
N PRO A 151 7.84 -4.01 11.20
CA PRO A 151 7.60 -3.86 9.77
C PRO A 151 8.30 -4.96 8.98
N GLY A 152 7.62 -5.55 7.99
CA GLY A 152 8.16 -6.63 7.19
C GLY A 152 8.22 -8.00 7.87
N ASP A 153 7.51 -8.24 8.97
CA ASP A 153 7.45 -9.58 9.57
C ASP A 153 6.80 -10.62 8.64
N TRP A 154 5.95 -10.18 7.75
CA TRP A 154 5.30 -11.01 6.73
C TRP A 154 5.11 -10.24 5.43
N GLY A 155 4.74 -10.90 4.32
CA GLY A 155 4.70 -10.27 3.00
C GLY A 155 3.61 -9.23 2.87
N GLY A 156 2.36 -9.61 3.12
CA GLY A 156 1.23 -8.70 2.92
C GLY A 156 0.08 -9.36 2.14
N VAL A 157 -0.84 -8.52 1.68
CA VAL A 157 -1.98 -8.91 0.84
C VAL A 157 -1.79 -8.36 -0.56
N ILE A 158 -1.80 -9.25 -1.56
CA ILE A 158 -1.64 -8.90 -2.97
C ILE A 158 -2.89 -9.32 -3.74
N LEU A 159 -3.48 -8.41 -4.49
CA LEU A 159 -4.59 -8.69 -5.41
C LEU A 159 -4.14 -8.43 -6.85
N CYS A 160 -4.31 -9.42 -7.74
CA CYS A 160 -3.99 -9.32 -9.16
C CYS A 160 -5.26 -9.40 -10.00
N GLY A 161 -5.56 -8.34 -10.73
CA GLY A 161 -6.77 -8.20 -11.55
C GLY A 161 -6.52 -8.27 -13.05
N LYS A 162 -7.60 -8.13 -13.81
CA LYS A 162 -7.66 -8.20 -15.28
C LYS A 162 -7.93 -6.84 -15.94
N ALA A 163 -7.91 -5.73 -15.17
CA ALA A 163 -8.08 -4.40 -15.72
C ALA A 163 -6.85 -3.93 -16.50
N VAL A 164 -6.96 -2.78 -17.16
CA VAL A 164 -5.87 -2.22 -17.96
C VAL A 164 -4.71 -1.73 -17.06
N ASN A 165 -3.52 -1.81 -17.62
CA ASN A 165 -2.34 -1.06 -17.19
C ASN A 165 -1.63 -0.49 -18.42
N ASN A 166 -0.57 0.28 -18.25
CA ASN A 166 0.18 0.87 -19.37
C ASN A 166 1.38 0.04 -19.83
N ASN A 167 1.45 -1.19 -19.34
CA ASN A 167 2.41 -2.20 -19.77
C ASN A 167 1.63 -3.49 -20.06
N THR A 168 1.96 -4.25 -21.07
CA THR A 168 1.11 -5.32 -21.62
C THR A 168 0.81 -6.46 -20.66
N GLU A 169 1.79 -6.92 -19.92
CA GLU A 169 1.65 -7.93 -18.88
C GLU A 169 2.68 -7.62 -17.81
N MET A 170 2.21 -7.39 -16.61
CA MET A 170 3.05 -7.05 -15.47
C MET A 170 3.07 -8.16 -14.44
N GLN A 171 4.05 -8.10 -13.59
CA GLN A 171 4.18 -8.95 -12.43
C GLN A 171 4.59 -8.05 -11.26
N ILE A 172 3.92 -8.21 -10.13
CA ILE A 172 4.27 -7.51 -8.89
C ILE A 172 5.70 -7.91 -8.49
N GLU A 173 6.47 -6.96 -8.08
CA GLU A 173 7.82 -7.13 -7.57
C GLU A 173 7.85 -8.14 -6.42
N GLY A 174 8.89 -8.94 -6.36
CA GLY A 174 9.04 -9.96 -5.32
C GLY A 174 8.10 -11.18 -5.41
N GLY A 175 7.09 -11.19 -6.28
CA GLY A 175 6.08 -12.24 -6.33
C GLY A 175 6.15 -13.13 -7.59
N PRO A 176 6.49 -14.43 -7.51
CA PRO A 176 6.67 -15.27 -8.69
C PRO A 176 5.38 -15.58 -9.47
N ARG A 177 4.21 -15.51 -8.85
CA ARG A 177 2.90 -15.79 -9.47
C ARG A 177 1.95 -14.61 -9.32
N THR A 178 2.42 -13.39 -9.55
CA THR A 178 1.67 -12.16 -9.36
C THR A 178 1.44 -11.42 -10.67
N LYS A 179 1.28 -12.15 -11.77
CA LYS A 179 0.94 -11.56 -13.06
C LYS A 179 -0.42 -10.89 -13.00
N HIS A 180 -0.49 -9.67 -13.52
CA HIS A 180 -1.72 -8.90 -13.57
C HIS A 180 -1.86 -8.12 -14.88
N GLY A 181 -3.04 -7.57 -15.12
CA GLY A 181 -3.33 -6.81 -16.31
C GLY A 181 -4.18 -7.57 -17.33
N GLY A 182 -4.79 -6.82 -18.20
CA GLY A 182 -5.70 -7.29 -19.22
C GLY A 182 -6.46 -6.13 -19.85
N SER A 183 -7.74 -6.34 -20.16
CA SER A 183 -8.61 -5.34 -20.77
C SER A 183 -10.00 -5.25 -20.12
N ASP A 184 -10.21 -5.93 -19.00
CA ASP A 184 -11.49 -5.93 -18.29
C ASP A 184 -11.47 -4.92 -17.14
N ASN A 185 -11.80 -3.67 -17.43
CA ASN A 185 -11.88 -2.60 -16.44
C ASN A 185 -12.96 -2.83 -15.37
N SER A 186 -13.88 -3.76 -15.60
CA SER A 186 -14.91 -4.16 -14.63
C SER A 186 -14.52 -5.41 -13.82
N ASP A 187 -13.31 -5.89 -13.95
CA ASP A 187 -12.78 -7.04 -13.19
C ASP A 187 -13.09 -6.93 -11.70
N ASN A 188 -13.31 -8.09 -11.09
CA ASN A 188 -13.68 -8.20 -9.69
C ASN A 188 -12.78 -9.20 -8.97
N SER A 189 -11.84 -8.69 -8.21
CA SER A 189 -10.92 -9.47 -7.36
C SER A 189 -11.44 -9.68 -5.93
N GLY A 190 -12.68 -9.25 -5.63
CA GLY A 190 -13.34 -9.52 -4.36
C GLY A 190 -13.73 -8.28 -3.56
N VAL A 191 -13.63 -8.39 -2.24
CA VAL A 191 -14.01 -7.34 -1.27
C VAL A 191 -12.96 -7.24 -0.18
N LEU A 192 -12.46 -6.04 0.10
CA LEU A 192 -11.77 -5.68 1.32
C LEU A 192 -12.56 -4.57 2.01
N SER A 193 -13.18 -4.88 3.16
CA SER A 193 -14.01 -3.92 3.89
C SER A 193 -13.89 -4.16 5.40
N TYR A 194 -13.59 -3.11 6.15
CA TYR A 194 -13.25 -3.19 7.58
C TYR A 194 -12.11 -4.19 7.84
N VAL A 195 -10.97 -3.93 7.19
CA VAL A 195 -9.78 -4.77 7.24
C VAL A 195 -8.61 -3.99 7.82
N ARG A 196 -7.81 -4.62 8.68
CA ARG A 196 -6.49 -4.11 9.08
C ARG A 196 -5.40 -5.02 8.53
N ILE A 197 -4.32 -4.41 8.02
CA ILE A 197 -3.09 -5.06 7.57
C ILE A 197 -1.95 -4.42 8.34
N GLU A 198 -1.27 -5.19 9.18
CA GLU A 198 -0.30 -4.67 10.13
C GLU A 198 1.04 -5.38 10.01
N PHE A 199 2.16 -4.64 10.00
CA PHE A 199 3.54 -5.16 9.99
C PHE A 199 3.89 -5.99 8.75
N ALA A 200 3.24 -5.72 7.63
CA ALA A 200 3.51 -6.32 6.33
C ALA A 200 4.72 -5.66 5.63
N GLY A 201 4.97 -5.99 4.37
CA GLY A 201 5.99 -5.36 3.55
C GLY A 201 7.34 -6.08 3.60
N TYR A 202 7.36 -7.43 3.61
CA TYR A 202 8.62 -8.18 3.67
C TYR A 202 9.49 -7.85 2.45
N PRO A 203 10.76 -7.43 2.65
CA PRO A 203 11.68 -7.16 1.56
C PRO A 203 12.16 -8.49 0.96
N PHE A 204 11.66 -8.81 -0.22
CA PHE A 204 11.97 -10.09 -0.88
C PHE A 204 13.39 -10.10 -1.47
N GLN A 205 13.76 -9.01 -2.12
CA GLN A 205 15.10 -8.70 -2.62
C GLN A 205 15.30 -7.18 -2.54
N THR A 206 16.52 -6.71 -2.67
CA THR A 206 16.80 -5.27 -2.80
C THR A 206 16.05 -4.71 -4.01
N ASP A 207 15.35 -3.62 -3.84
CA ASP A 207 14.49 -2.97 -4.83
C ASP A 207 13.35 -3.90 -5.35
N GLN A 208 12.89 -4.85 -4.52
CA GLN A 208 11.76 -5.75 -4.78
C GLN A 208 11.05 -6.08 -3.46
N GLU A 209 10.47 -5.09 -2.87
CA GLU A 209 9.70 -5.16 -1.66
C GLU A 209 8.22 -5.50 -1.97
N ILE A 210 7.54 -6.07 -0.99
CA ILE A 210 6.08 -6.25 -1.03
C ILE A 210 5.47 -5.16 -0.14
N ASN A 211 4.46 -4.48 -0.62
CA ASN A 211 3.76 -3.43 0.11
C ASN A 211 2.79 -3.99 1.17
N GLY A 212 2.25 -3.14 1.99
CA GLY A 212 1.19 -3.53 2.92
C GLY A 212 -0.02 -4.11 2.19
N LEU A 213 -0.58 -3.34 1.26
CA LEU A 213 -1.61 -3.77 0.32
C LEU A 213 -1.19 -3.43 -1.11
N THR A 214 -0.95 -4.47 -1.91
CA THR A 214 -0.55 -4.33 -3.32
C THR A 214 -1.72 -4.64 -4.26
N LEU A 215 -2.00 -3.75 -5.20
CA LEU A 215 -3.17 -3.80 -6.10
C LEU A 215 -2.71 -3.77 -7.57
N GLY A 216 -2.52 -4.93 -8.17
CA GLY A 216 -2.10 -5.07 -9.57
C GLY A 216 -3.29 -5.11 -10.52
N SER A 217 -3.55 -4.07 -11.30
CA SER A 217 -4.61 -3.98 -12.34
C SER A 217 -6.01 -4.39 -11.85
N ILE A 218 -6.38 -3.94 -10.66
CA ILE A 218 -7.67 -4.25 -10.06
C ILE A 218 -8.77 -3.43 -10.74
N GLY A 219 -9.86 -4.09 -11.13
CA GLY A 219 -10.97 -3.47 -11.83
C GLY A 219 -12.05 -2.89 -10.91
N SER A 220 -12.92 -2.06 -11.48
CA SER A 220 -13.99 -1.32 -10.79
C SER A 220 -15.09 -2.22 -10.17
N GLY A 221 -15.12 -3.51 -10.49
CA GLY A 221 -16.01 -4.48 -9.85
C GLY A 221 -15.53 -4.92 -8.46
N THR A 222 -14.29 -4.61 -8.09
CA THR A 222 -13.73 -4.89 -6.76
C THR A 222 -14.15 -3.80 -5.77
N LYS A 223 -14.48 -4.20 -4.55
CA LYS A 223 -14.85 -3.27 -3.49
C LYS A 223 -13.71 -3.14 -2.47
N ILE A 224 -13.22 -1.91 -2.26
CA ILE A 224 -12.21 -1.60 -1.25
C ILE A 224 -12.67 -0.39 -0.44
N ASP A 225 -13.02 -0.62 0.83
CA ASP A 225 -13.37 0.45 1.75
C ASP A 225 -13.01 0.09 3.21
N HIS A 226 -12.78 1.09 4.05
CA HIS A 226 -12.41 0.91 5.46
C HIS A 226 -11.24 -0.09 5.61
N VAL A 227 -10.12 0.24 4.98
CA VAL A 227 -8.88 -0.53 5.10
C VAL A 227 -7.83 0.32 5.82
N GLN A 228 -7.20 -0.24 6.83
CA GLN A 228 -6.06 0.36 7.53
C GLN A 228 -4.82 -0.49 7.29
N VAL A 229 -3.76 0.15 6.77
CA VAL A 229 -2.41 -0.43 6.72
C VAL A 229 -1.55 0.27 7.77
N SER A 230 -0.87 -0.51 8.61
CA SER A 230 -0.06 0.02 9.71
C SER A 230 1.31 -0.63 9.72
N TYR A 231 2.36 0.20 9.84
CA TYR A 231 3.74 -0.27 9.93
C TYR A 231 4.14 -1.18 8.77
N SER A 232 3.74 -0.85 7.54
CA SER A 232 4.34 -1.49 6.37
C SER A 232 5.83 -1.19 6.32
N ASN A 233 6.64 -2.12 5.85
CA ASN A 233 8.10 -1.97 5.73
C ASN A 233 8.50 -1.33 4.40
N ASP A 234 7.54 -1.16 3.53
CA ASP A 234 7.55 -0.48 2.27
C ASP A 234 6.28 0.37 2.20
N ASP A 235 5.70 0.61 1.03
CA ASP A 235 4.49 1.40 0.91
C ASP A 235 3.32 0.83 1.70
N SER A 236 2.47 1.73 2.17
CA SER A 236 1.23 1.30 2.81
C SER A 236 0.27 0.74 1.76
N TYR A 237 0.07 1.46 0.68
CA TYR A 237 -0.76 1.06 -0.47
C TYR A 237 -0.02 1.35 -1.76
N GLU A 238 -0.01 0.37 -2.67
CA GLU A 238 0.50 0.59 -4.02
C GLU A 238 -0.44 0.03 -5.09
N TRP A 239 -0.74 0.86 -6.11
CA TRP A 239 -1.58 0.53 -7.25
C TRP A 239 -0.77 0.48 -8.55
N PHE A 240 -0.60 -0.71 -9.10
CA PHE A 240 0.01 -0.94 -10.42
C PHE A 240 -1.07 -1.03 -11.50
N GLY A 241 -1.56 0.09 -12.00
CA GLY A 241 -2.65 0.12 -12.97
C GLY A 241 -4.02 -0.20 -12.38
N GLY A 242 -5.02 -0.36 -13.26
CA GLY A 242 -6.39 -0.69 -12.86
C GLY A 242 -7.31 0.52 -12.69
N THR A 243 -8.53 0.24 -12.25
CA THR A 243 -9.65 1.21 -12.24
C THR A 243 -10.51 1.11 -10.98
N VAL A 244 -10.00 0.46 -9.91
CA VAL A 244 -10.75 0.28 -8.67
C VAL A 244 -10.95 1.60 -7.94
N ASP A 245 -12.17 1.83 -7.43
CA ASP A 245 -12.45 2.93 -6.52
C ASP A 245 -12.26 2.48 -5.06
N CYS A 246 -11.60 3.33 -4.25
CA CYS A 246 -11.34 3.08 -2.85
C CYS A 246 -11.87 4.22 -1.97
N LYS A 247 -12.37 3.90 -0.77
CA LYS A 247 -12.81 4.89 0.22
C LYS A 247 -12.40 4.50 1.63
N TYR A 248 -12.23 5.52 2.50
CA TYR A 248 -11.96 5.31 3.92
C TYR A 248 -10.70 4.50 4.17
N LEU A 249 -9.58 4.94 3.59
CA LEU A 249 -8.28 4.33 3.75
C LEU A 249 -7.49 4.99 4.88
N VAL A 250 -6.71 4.20 5.61
CA VAL A 250 -5.78 4.70 6.63
C VAL A 250 -4.39 4.12 6.39
N ALA A 251 -3.42 4.99 6.09
CA ALA A 251 -1.99 4.68 6.11
C ALA A 251 -1.39 5.16 7.44
N TYR A 252 -0.87 4.25 8.24
CA TYR A 252 -0.41 4.57 9.59
C TYR A 252 1.02 4.09 9.82
N ARG A 253 1.94 5.05 9.87
CA ARG A 253 3.35 4.82 10.22
C ARG A 253 4.06 3.81 9.32
N GLY A 254 3.78 3.86 8.01
CA GLY A 254 4.52 3.11 7.00
C GLY A 254 5.98 3.53 6.94
N TRP A 255 6.82 2.68 6.35
CA TRP A 255 8.26 2.94 6.21
C TRP A 255 8.52 3.85 5.03
N ASP A 256 8.02 3.50 3.84
CA ASP A 256 8.16 4.31 2.62
C ASP A 256 6.90 5.15 2.34
N ASP A 257 6.28 5.09 1.21
CA ASP A 257 5.19 5.98 0.84
C ASP A 257 3.84 5.55 1.42
N ASP A 258 2.93 6.51 1.63
CA ASP A 258 1.61 6.17 2.17
C ASP A 258 0.66 5.69 1.08
N PHE A 259 0.69 6.36 -0.10
CA PHE A 259 -0.12 6.02 -1.27
C PHE A 259 0.73 6.16 -2.53
N ASP A 260 1.17 5.05 -3.10
CA ASP A 260 1.87 5.04 -4.38
C ASP A 260 0.95 4.58 -5.53
N THR A 261 1.03 5.28 -6.65
CA THR A 261 0.24 4.98 -7.85
C THR A 261 1.12 4.92 -9.08
N ASP A 262 1.06 3.81 -9.81
CA ASP A 262 1.88 3.57 -10.98
C ASP A 262 1.10 2.89 -12.11
N ASN A 263 1.75 2.76 -13.25
CA ASN A 263 1.41 1.89 -14.37
C ASN A 263 0.00 2.06 -14.93
N GLY A 264 -0.53 3.29 -14.91
CA GLY A 264 -1.83 3.62 -15.51
C GLY A 264 -3.01 3.45 -14.58
N PHE A 265 -2.83 3.47 -13.27
CA PHE A 265 -3.94 3.49 -12.33
C PHE A 265 -4.83 4.73 -12.54
N SER A 266 -6.14 4.53 -12.62
CA SER A 266 -7.11 5.59 -12.94
C SER A 266 -8.39 5.54 -12.10
N GLY A 267 -8.38 4.85 -10.95
CA GLY A 267 -9.51 4.82 -10.01
C GLY A 267 -9.63 6.08 -9.18
N ASN A 268 -10.74 6.18 -8.42
CA ASN A 268 -10.99 7.25 -7.46
C ASN A 268 -10.64 6.77 -6.04
N VAL A 269 -9.91 7.58 -5.29
CA VAL A 269 -9.62 7.35 -3.87
C VAL A 269 -10.15 8.51 -3.06
N GLN A 270 -11.08 8.25 -2.14
CA GLN A 270 -11.72 9.32 -1.35
C GLN A 270 -11.77 8.98 0.13
N PHE A 271 -11.60 10.00 0.98
CA PHE A 271 -11.55 9.88 2.44
C PHE A 271 -10.38 9.01 2.89
N ALA A 272 -9.17 9.49 2.65
CA ALA A 272 -7.95 8.80 3.05
C ALA A 272 -7.20 9.60 4.13
N LEU A 273 -6.71 8.91 5.14
CA LEU A 273 -5.89 9.44 6.22
C LEU A 273 -4.48 8.84 6.14
N SER A 274 -3.47 9.70 6.12
CA SER A 274 -2.08 9.35 6.32
C SER A 274 -1.57 9.96 7.62
N VAL A 275 -0.92 9.17 8.48
CA VAL A 275 -0.28 9.62 9.71
C VAL A 275 1.10 9.01 9.82
N ARG A 276 2.13 9.84 9.71
CA ARG A 276 3.53 9.39 9.76
C ARG A 276 4.00 9.15 11.20
N ASP A 277 5.02 8.32 11.34
CA ASP A 277 5.88 8.31 12.53
C ASP A 277 7.11 9.18 12.24
N SER A 278 7.37 10.19 13.05
CA SER A 278 8.47 11.12 12.81
C SER A 278 9.86 10.49 12.82
N LYS A 279 9.98 9.25 13.31
CA LYS A 279 11.24 8.51 13.40
C LYS A 279 11.45 7.49 12.28
N ILE A 280 10.45 7.29 11.41
CA ILE A 280 10.44 6.25 10.39
C ILE A 280 10.38 6.91 9.00
N ALA A 281 11.46 6.76 8.23
CA ALA A 281 11.51 7.12 6.83
C ALA A 281 12.52 6.22 6.11
N ASP A 282 12.19 5.84 4.88
CA ASP A 282 13.02 4.96 4.04
C ASP A 282 14.17 5.71 3.36
N THR A 283 15.17 4.95 2.93
CA THR A 283 16.34 5.45 2.21
C THR A 283 16.00 5.99 0.82
N SER A 284 14.89 5.55 0.22
CA SER A 284 14.29 6.06 -1.02
C SER A 284 13.70 7.47 -0.85
N GLN A 285 13.41 7.87 0.39
CA GLN A 285 12.79 9.13 0.82
C GLN A 285 11.26 9.08 0.80
N SER A 286 10.68 9.00 2.00
CA SER A 286 9.25 8.76 2.18
C SER A 286 8.35 9.96 1.88
N ASN A 287 7.25 9.72 1.20
CA ASN A 287 6.25 10.69 0.79
C ASN A 287 4.83 10.36 1.35
N GLY A 288 3.92 11.30 1.23
CA GLY A 288 2.49 11.05 1.39
C GLY A 288 1.88 10.44 0.14
N PHE A 289 2.15 11.05 -1.02
CA PHE A 289 2.00 10.45 -2.34
C PHE A 289 3.35 10.25 -2.99
N GLU A 290 3.56 9.10 -3.63
CA GLU A 290 4.39 8.98 -4.82
C GLU A 290 3.49 8.64 -6.01
N SER A 291 3.77 9.18 -7.20
CA SER A 291 2.96 8.87 -8.38
C SER A 291 3.80 8.89 -9.65
N ASP A 292 3.85 7.73 -10.29
CA ASP A 292 4.55 7.48 -11.55
C ASP A 292 3.61 7.10 -12.68
N ASN A 293 3.96 7.43 -13.92
CA ASN A 293 3.29 6.77 -15.05
C ASN A 293 3.87 5.37 -15.30
N ASN A 294 5.19 5.26 -15.18
CA ASN A 294 5.97 4.02 -15.13
C ASN A 294 7.43 4.37 -14.84
N ALA A 295 8.24 3.38 -14.45
CA ALA A 295 9.63 3.54 -14.06
C ALA A 295 10.53 4.32 -15.06
N SER A 296 10.17 4.33 -16.36
CA SER A 296 10.92 5.06 -17.39
C SER A 296 10.44 6.50 -17.62
N GLY A 297 9.29 6.91 -17.05
CA GLY A 297 8.65 8.19 -17.35
C GLY A 297 8.17 8.29 -18.81
N SER A 298 7.79 7.17 -19.41
CA SER A 298 7.33 7.15 -20.79
C SER A 298 5.91 7.70 -20.95
N THR A 299 5.49 7.88 -22.21
CA THR A 299 4.12 8.28 -22.57
C THR A 299 3.20 7.08 -22.80
N SER A 300 3.50 5.93 -22.21
CA SER A 300 2.66 4.74 -22.29
C SER A 300 1.25 5.02 -21.74
N SER A 301 0.25 4.46 -22.39
CA SER A 301 -1.17 4.69 -22.06
C SER A 301 -1.84 3.37 -21.63
N PRO A 302 -2.82 3.42 -20.70
CA PRO A 302 -3.37 4.63 -20.07
C PRO A 302 -2.33 5.30 -19.15
N PHE A 303 -2.38 6.64 -19.08
CA PHE A 303 -1.60 7.35 -18.07
C PHE A 303 -2.12 7.05 -16.66
N THR A 304 -1.21 7.02 -15.70
CA THR A 304 -1.57 7.09 -14.29
C THR A 304 -2.30 8.42 -14.08
N SER A 305 -3.58 8.35 -13.78
CA SER A 305 -4.47 9.50 -13.70
C SER A 305 -5.51 9.34 -12.58
N ALA A 306 -5.07 8.72 -11.49
CA ALA A 306 -5.87 8.56 -10.29
C ALA A 306 -6.49 9.87 -9.83
N VAL A 307 -7.69 9.81 -9.25
CA VAL A 307 -8.38 10.95 -8.67
C VAL A 307 -8.46 10.77 -7.16
N PHE A 308 -7.65 11.49 -6.43
CA PHE A 308 -7.75 11.57 -4.98
C PHE A 308 -8.59 12.76 -4.57
N SER A 309 -9.47 12.59 -3.59
CA SER A 309 -10.25 13.68 -3.02
C SER A 309 -10.43 13.49 -1.51
N ASN A 310 -10.42 14.58 -0.77
CA ASN A 310 -10.62 14.52 0.68
C ASN A 310 -9.58 13.63 1.39
N VAL A 311 -8.30 13.94 1.19
CA VAL A 311 -7.19 13.28 1.87
C VAL A 311 -6.62 14.18 2.96
N THR A 312 -6.27 13.60 4.11
CA THR A 312 -5.56 14.27 5.20
C THR A 312 -4.20 13.62 5.39
N PHE A 313 -3.12 14.40 5.20
CA PHE A 313 -1.74 13.96 5.39
C PHE A 313 -1.14 14.61 6.62
N ILE A 314 -0.87 13.83 7.65
CA ILE A 314 -0.23 14.27 8.88
C ILE A 314 1.25 13.89 8.83
N GLY A 315 2.07 14.86 8.50
CA GLY A 315 3.51 14.71 8.33
C GLY A 315 4.29 14.66 9.65
N PRO A 316 5.61 14.41 9.58
CA PRO A 316 6.42 14.14 10.76
C PRO A 316 6.50 15.32 11.75
N LYS A 317 6.50 16.56 11.28
CA LYS A 317 6.53 17.76 12.15
C LYS A 317 5.20 17.97 12.90
N ALA A 318 4.09 17.56 12.32
CA ALA A 318 2.78 17.64 12.98
C ALA A 318 2.65 16.61 14.10
N VAL A 319 3.34 15.46 13.96
CA VAL A 319 3.37 14.40 14.99
C VAL A 319 4.35 14.73 16.13
N ASP A 320 5.50 15.32 15.80
CA ASP A 320 6.52 15.70 16.77
C ASP A 320 7.12 17.07 16.43
N ALA A 321 6.81 18.07 17.24
CA ALA A 321 7.31 19.45 17.06
C ALA A 321 8.84 19.57 17.18
N SER A 322 9.53 18.57 17.72
CA SER A 322 11.00 18.52 17.78
C SER A 322 11.64 17.85 16.57
N PHE A 323 10.83 17.46 15.59
CA PHE A 323 11.28 16.77 14.37
C PHE A 323 12.44 17.48 13.68
N GLN A 324 13.40 16.70 13.25
CA GLN A 324 14.51 17.11 12.39
C GLN A 324 14.69 16.09 11.26
N ASN A 325 14.71 16.56 10.03
CA ASN A 325 14.83 15.69 8.87
C ASN A 325 16.28 15.26 8.62
N ASN A 326 16.86 14.54 9.56
CA ASN A 326 18.25 14.07 9.50
C ASN A 326 18.40 12.71 10.20
N SER A 327 19.52 12.04 9.93
CA SER A 327 19.83 10.69 10.44
C SER A 327 20.03 10.60 11.96
N ASP A 328 20.31 11.70 12.66
CA ASP A 328 20.42 11.70 14.10
C ASP A 328 19.05 11.61 14.78
N TYR A 329 18.03 12.13 14.13
CA TYR A 329 16.65 12.13 14.61
C TYR A 329 15.87 10.92 14.09
N ILE A 330 15.95 10.63 12.77
CA ILE A 330 15.24 9.51 12.12
C ILE A 330 16.03 8.23 12.41
N ASN A 331 15.51 7.42 13.35
CA ASN A 331 16.21 6.25 13.88
C ASN A 331 15.33 4.99 13.96
N GLY A 332 14.18 4.99 13.30
CA GLY A 332 13.24 3.88 13.24
C GLY A 332 12.39 3.67 14.51
N GLY A 333 12.56 4.52 15.53
CA GLY A 333 11.77 4.45 16.76
C GLY A 333 11.83 3.10 17.47
N SER A 334 10.71 2.64 18.02
CA SER A 334 10.60 1.38 18.73
C SER A 334 10.52 0.14 17.82
N VAL A 335 10.39 0.35 16.51
CA VAL A 335 10.24 -0.74 15.52
C VAL A 335 11.52 -0.99 14.72
N TYR A 336 12.61 -0.34 15.09
CA TYR A 336 13.92 -0.58 14.49
C TYR A 336 14.81 -1.44 15.42
N PRO A 337 15.60 -2.41 14.91
CA PRO A 337 15.67 -2.77 13.49
C PRO A 337 14.38 -3.43 12.98
N ASN A 338 14.01 -3.09 11.73
CA ASN A 338 12.96 -3.74 10.98
C ASN A 338 13.50 -4.97 10.20
N ASN A 339 12.77 -5.45 9.22
CA ASN A 339 13.16 -6.64 8.44
C ASN A 339 13.93 -6.34 7.16
N GLY A 340 14.52 -5.16 6.99
CA GLY A 340 15.45 -4.95 5.89
C GLY A 340 15.53 -3.54 5.31
N SER A 341 14.52 -2.69 5.46
CA SER A 341 14.59 -1.30 4.98
C SER A 341 15.66 -0.50 5.70
N SER A 342 16.30 0.37 4.97
CA SER A 342 17.31 1.29 5.49
C SER A 342 16.68 2.61 5.89
N LEU A 343 17.24 3.26 6.91
CA LEU A 343 16.78 4.57 7.34
C LEU A 343 17.16 5.66 6.34
N GLY A 344 16.21 6.55 6.06
CA GLY A 344 16.35 7.68 5.17
C GLY A 344 15.79 8.96 5.75
N ARG A 345 15.04 9.69 4.94
CA ARG A 345 14.46 10.99 5.27
C ARG A 345 13.08 11.15 4.66
N PHE A 346 12.29 12.04 5.22
CA PHE A 346 11.05 12.47 4.60
C PHE A 346 11.32 13.43 3.44
N GLN A 347 10.50 13.35 2.42
CA GLN A 347 10.57 14.21 1.26
C GLN A 347 9.34 15.13 1.19
N ALA A 348 8.25 14.71 0.57
CA ALA A 348 7.13 15.59 0.28
C ALA A 348 5.78 15.01 0.74
N ALA A 349 4.81 15.89 0.98
CA ALA A 349 3.43 15.46 1.08
C ALA A 349 2.92 14.89 -0.25
N MET A 350 3.39 15.44 -1.37
CA MET A 350 3.02 15.02 -2.72
C MET A 350 4.25 15.05 -3.63
N HIS A 351 4.73 13.88 -4.08
CA HIS A 351 5.77 13.72 -5.09
C HIS A 351 5.16 13.10 -6.34
N ILE A 352 4.99 13.89 -7.38
CA ILE A 352 4.40 13.47 -8.65
C ILE A 352 5.48 13.56 -9.72
N ARG A 353 5.77 12.42 -10.37
CA ARG A 353 6.93 12.28 -11.24
C ARG A 353 6.65 11.40 -12.47
N ARG A 354 7.64 11.27 -13.32
CA ARG A 354 7.70 10.29 -14.42
C ARG A 354 6.45 10.26 -15.30
N ASN A 355 5.97 11.45 -15.73
CA ASN A 355 4.76 11.60 -16.55
C ASN A 355 3.43 11.20 -15.89
N SER A 356 3.34 11.13 -14.59
CA SER A 356 2.04 10.92 -13.93
C SER A 356 1.09 12.09 -14.20
N HIS A 357 -0.18 11.79 -14.38
CA HIS A 357 -1.30 12.72 -14.49
C HIS A 357 -2.22 12.63 -13.26
N LEU A 358 -1.66 12.29 -12.10
CA LEU A 358 -2.41 12.20 -10.83
C LEU A 358 -3.19 13.50 -10.59
N ASN A 359 -4.42 13.36 -10.10
CA ASN A 359 -5.29 14.46 -9.74
C ASN A 359 -5.61 14.41 -8.24
N CYS A 360 -5.51 15.55 -7.56
CA CYS A 360 -5.89 15.63 -6.14
C CYS A 360 -6.74 16.88 -5.88
N PHE A 361 -7.79 16.70 -5.06
CA PHE A 361 -8.79 17.73 -4.77
C PHE A 361 -9.15 17.74 -3.28
N ASN A 362 -9.55 18.92 -2.78
CA ASN A 362 -10.15 19.07 -1.44
C ASN A 362 -9.35 18.38 -0.34
N SER A 363 -8.03 18.46 -0.38
CA SER A 363 -7.14 17.71 0.51
C SER A 363 -6.26 18.63 1.34
N VAL A 364 -5.79 18.14 2.48
CA VAL A 364 -4.96 18.89 3.42
C VAL A 364 -3.71 18.10 3.78
N ALA A 365 -2.56 18.78 3.81
CA ALA A 365 -1.32 18.21 4.34
C ALA A 365 -0.71 19.16 5.38
N VAL A 366 -0.17 18.58 6.46
CA VAL A 366 0.35 19.34 7.59
C VAL A 366 1.72 18.83 8.02
N GLY A 367 2.69 19.74 8.16
CA GLY A 367 3.96 19.46 8.81
C GLY A 367 4.89 18.51 8.05
N TRP A 368 4.97 18.65 6.73
CA TRP A 368 5.95 17.99 5.87
C TRP A 368 7.14 18.88 5.58
N PRO A 369 8.32 18.31 5.28
CA PRO A 369 9.46 19.13 4.80
C PRO A 369 9.12 19.88 3.52
N ILE A 370 8.51 19.19 2.53
CA ILE A 370 8.09 19.77 1.27
C ILE A 370 6.60 19.54 1.08
N GLY A 371 5.88 20.53 0.57
CA GLY A 371 4.47 20.36 0.21
C GLY A 371 4.30 19.57 -1.09
N LEU A 372 4.87 20.08 -2.19
CA LEU A 372 4.68 19.55 -3.54
C LEU A 372 6.01 19.44 -4.30
N ILE A 373 6.21 18.30 -4.95
CA ILE A 373 7.23 18.11 -5.99
C ILE A 373 6.54 17.73 -7.29
N LEU A 374 6.81 18.46 -8.36
CA LEU A 374 6.45 18.10 -9.74
C LEU A 374 7.75 17.81 -10.49
N ASP A 375 8.14 16.54 -10.49
CA ASP A 375 9.45 16.08 -10.92
C ASP A 375 9.50 15.85 -12.44
N ASN A 376 10.44 16.49 -13.10
CA ASN A 376 10.72 16.36 -14.53
C ASN A 376 12.04 15.64 -14.84
N GLU A 377 12.65 14.94 -13.85
CA GLU A 377 13.88 14.19 -14.09
C GLU A 377 13.69 13.15 -15.22
N LYS A 378 12.53 12.47 -15.19
CA LYS A 378 12.10 11.55 -16.24
C LYS A 378 10.69 11.87 -16.71
N GLY A 379 10.51 12.06 -18.00
CA GLY A 379 9.21 12.41 -18.56
C GLY A 379 8.90 13.92 -18.46
N ASP A 380 7.62 14.28 -18.56
CA ASP A 380 7.17 15.68 -18.60
C ASP A 380 5.95 15.91 -17.66
N THR A 381 6.15 15.66 -16.39
CA THR A 381 5.11 15.84 -15.34
C THR A 381 4.68 17.31 -15.24
N GLN A 382 5.63 18.26 -15.38
CA GLN A 382 5.35 19.70 -15.38
C GLN A 382 4.54 20.10 -16.62
N GLY A 383 4.78 19.44 -17.76
CA GLY A 383 3.96 19.60 -18.96
C GLY A 383 2.53 19.11 -18.76
N ALA A 384 2.32 18.00 -18.07
CA ALA A 384 0.99 17.51 -17.71
C ALA A 384 0.23 18.51 -16.82
N ALA A 385 0.90 19.12 -15.84
CA ALA A 385 0.35 20.17 -15.00
C ALA A 385 -0.01 21.43 -15.81
N THR A 386 0.86 21.84 -16.72
CA THR A 386 0.62 22.99 -17.61
C THR A 386 -0.55 22.74 -18.57
N ALA A 387 -0.67 21.53 -19.09
CA ALA A 387 -1.75 21.12 -19.98
C ALA A 387 -3.10 20.90 -19.27
N GLY A 388 -3.11 20.88 -17.93
CA GLY A 388 -4.30 20.64 -17.11
C GLY A 388 -4.80 19.18 -17.12
N THR A 389 -3.94 18.24 -17.48
CA THR A 389 -4.19 16.79 -17.36
C THR A 389 -3.80 16.25 -16.00
N LEU A 390 -2.90 16.92 -15.29
CA LEU A 390 -2.64 16.80 -13.87
C LEU A 390 -3.26 18.02 -13.18
N LYS A 391 -4.13 17.77 -12.19
CA LYS A 391 -4.84 18.83 -11.46
C LYS A 391 -4.63 18.69 -9.96
N LEU A 392 -4.22 19.77 -9.32
CA LEU A 392 -4.14 19.89 -7.87
C LEU A 392 -4.97 21.11 -7.47
N ASN A 393 -6.22 20.89 -7.09
CA ASN A 393 -7.16 21.97 -6.85
C ASN A 393 -7.71 21.91 -5.42
N ASN A 394 -7.75 23.07 -4.78
CA ASN A 394 -8.24 23.21 -3.42
C ASN A 394 -7.43 22.35 -2.42
N ILE A 395 -6.12 22.36 -2.57
CA ILE A 395 -5.17 21.72 -1.66
C ILE A 395 -4.71 22.73 -0.63
N TRP A 396 -4.75 22.37 0.64
CA TRP A 396 -4.33 23.22 1.74
C TRP A 396 -3.08 22.64 2.42
N PHE A 397 -2.00 23.40 2.40
CA PHE A 397 -0.76 23.07 3.10
C PHE A 397 -0.59 23.93 4.35
N ALA A 398 -0.12 23.34 5.45
CA ALA A 398 0.20 24.06 6.66
C ALA A 398 1.50 23.55 7.30
N GLY A 399 2.37 24.48 7.72
CA GLY A 399 3.62 24.16 8.42
C GLY A 399 4.67 23.45 7.59
N MET A 400 4.69 23.64 6.27
CA MET A 400 5.73 23.12 5.38
C MET A 400 7.04 23.91 5.56
N ASP A 401 8.20 23.27 5.41
CA ASP A 401 9.47 23.98 5.36
C ASP A 401 9.65 24.66 3.99
N VAL A 402 9.25 23.93 2.93
CA VAL A 402 9.19 24.43 1.56
C VAL A 402 7.81 24.16 0.98
N LEU A 403 7.20 25.16 0.34
CA LEU A 403 5.89 25.01 -0.28
C LEU A 403 5.95 24.07 -1.48
N GLY A 404 6.90 24.26 -2.36
CA GLY A 404 7.06 23.41 -3.53
C GLY A 404 8.48 23.42 -4.05
N THR A 405 8.97 22.25 -4.43
CA THR A 405 10.21 22.10 -5.17
C THR A 405 10.04 21.07 -6.28
N ASP A 406 10.94 21.05 -7.22
CA ASP A 406 11.01 20.10 -8.32
C ASP A 406 12.46 19.68 -8.56
N PHE A 407 12.63 18.46 -8.99
CA PHE A 407 13.94 17.88 -9.35
C PHE A 407 14.19 18.02 -10.85
N ASN A 408 13.90 19.19 -11.39
CA ASN A 408 14.09 19.45 -12.80
C ASN A 408 15.56 19.28 -13.17
N LYS A 409 15.86 18.25 -13.95
CA LYS A 409 17.21 17.94 -14.41
C LYS A 409 18.22 17.89 -13.27
N ILE A 410 18.02 16.93 -12.37
CA ILE A 410 19.00 16.62 -11.32
C ILE A 410 19.02 17.67 -10.19
N TYR A 411 17.85 17.97 -9.60
CA TYR A 411 17.78 18.85 -8.43
C TYR A 411 18.35 20.28 -8.70
N GLU A 412 18.31 20.72 -9.94
CA GLU A 412 18.87 22.02 -10.34
C GLU A 412 18.19 23.23 -9.67
N ASP A 413 17.01 23.05 -9.11
CA ASP A 413 16.34 24.10 -8.35
C ASP A 413 17.05 24.43 -7.04
N GLY A 414 17.73 23.45 -6.43
CA GLY A 414 18.52 23.61 -5.22
C GLY A 414 17.77 24.21 -4.03
N LEU A 415 16.45 24.06 -3.97
CA LEU A 415 15.65 24.64 -2.89
C LEU A 415 15.80 23.87 -1.58
N TYR A 416 15.91 22.57 -1.65
CA TYR A 416 16.04 21.70 -0.49
C TYR A 416 17.27 20.82 -0.62
N ASP A 417 18.16 20.91 0.37
CA ASP A 417 19.33 20.04 0.47
C ASP A 417 19.02 18.87 1.40
N TYR A 418 18.85 17.69 0.82
CA TYR A 418 18.53 16.46 1.53
C TYR A 418 19.67 15.94 2.41
N GLU A 419 20.93 16.32 2.15
CA GLU A 419 22.05 15.90 2.98
C GLU A 419 22.12 16.68 4.29
N THR A 420 21.84 17.96 4.22
CA THR A 420 21.93 18.85 5.37
C THR A 420 20.58 19.19 6.00
N GLY A 421 19.47 18.91 5.30
CA GLY A 421 18.14 19.31 5.72
C GLY A 421 17.90 20.82 5.67
N THR A 422 18.65 21.54 4.82
CA THR A 422 18.54 23.00 4.69
C THR A 422 17.71 23.43 3.48
N VAL A 423 17.17 24.64 3.55
CA VAL A 423 16.25 25.19 2.55
C VAL A 423 16.76 26.53 2.05
N ASP A 424 16.76 26.73 0.73
CA ASP A 424 16.97 28.03 0.11
C ASP A 424 15.63 28.73 -0.20
N ASN A 425 15.15 29.53 0.74
CA ASN A 425 13.89 30.27 0.62
C ASN A 425 13.95 31.49 -0.30
N THR A 426 15.03 31.66 -1.02
CA THR A 426 15.22 32.83 -1.94
C THR A 426 14.70 32.56 -3.35
N LYS A 427 14.32 31.33 -3.64
CA LYS A 427 13.86 30.88 -4.97
C LYS A 427 12.45 30.30 -4.91
N ASN A 428 11.77 30.36 -6.03
CA ASN A 428 10.52 29.64 -6.28
C ASN A 428 10.74 28.62 -7.40
N SER A 429 10.32 27.36 -7.15
CA SER A 429 10.32 26.31 -8.15
C SER A 429 9.11 26.40 -9.09
N PHE A 430 9.08 25.53 -10.09
CA PHE A 430 7.88 25.32 -10.91
C PHE A 430 6.72 24.86 -10.03
N ALA A 431 6.92 23.86 -9.17
CA ALA A 431 5.89 23.32 -8.28
C ALA A 431 5.32 24.40 -7.34
N HIS A 432 6.17 25.27 -6.77
CA HIS A 432 5.72 26.41 -5.96
C HIS A 432 4.81 27.34 -6.77
N THR A 433 5.28 27.76 -7.96
CA THR A 433 4.53 28.67 -8.84
C THR A 433 3.20 28.04 -9.29
N PHE A 434 3.21 26.78 -9.65
CA PHE A 434 2.01 26.03 -10.02
C PHE A 434 1.00 25.94 -8.86
N PHE A 435 1.49 25.66 -7.67
CA PHE A 435 0.63 25.57 -6.48
C PHE A 435 -0.10 26.89 -6.21
N GLU A 436 0.57 28.03 -6.38
CA GLU A 436 0.03 29.37 -6.13
C GLU A 436 -0.87 29.91 -7.27
N LEU A 437 -1.06 29.17 -8.36
CA LEU A 437 -1.99 29.63 -9.42
C LEU A 437 -3.39 29.84 -8.86
N ALA A 438 -3.91 31.05 -9.01
CA ALA A 438 -5.23 31.41 -8.49
C ALA A 438 -6.37 30.49 -8.99
N ALA A 439 -6.22 29.93 -10.21
CA ALA A 439 -7.17 28.99 -10.79
C ALA A 439 -7.27 27.67 -10.01
N ASN A 440 -6.23 27.28 -9.31
CA ASN A 440 -6.18 26.03 -8.55
C ASN A 440 -6.82 26.15 -7.16
N ASN A 441 -7.07 27.38 -6.68
CA ASN A 441 -7.62 27.66 -5.33
C ASN A 441 -6.86 26.97 -4.18
N ASN A 442 -5.58 26.67 -4.37
CA ASN A 442 -4.73 26.09 -3.33
C ASN A 442 -4.35 27.18 -2.30
N ARG A 443 -4.06 26.76 -1.08
CA ARG A 443 -3.68 27.66 0.00
C ARG A 443 -2.54 27.10 0.83
N HIS A 444 -1.70 27.98 1.35
CA HIS A 444 -0.69 27.61 2.33
C HIS A 444 -0.75 28.49 3.57
N PHE A 445 -0.34 27.94 4.71
CA PHE A 445 -0.42 28.55 6.03
C PHE A 445 0.84 28.22 6.84
N ASP A 446 1.24 29.11 7.72
CA ASP A 446 2.41 28.89 8.57
C ASP A 446 2.19 27.75 9.57
N SER A 447 0.95 27.52 10.04
CA SER A 447 0.59 26.46 10.95
C SER A 447 -0.84 25.99 10.73
N ALA A 448 -1.18 24.82 11.27
CA ALA A 448 -2.53 24.28 11.37
C ALA A 448 -3.10 24.41 12.79
N ASP A 449 -2.64 25.37 13.58
CA ASP A 449 -3.06 25.57 14.95
C ASP A 449 -4.59 25.75 15.04
N GLY A 450 -5.24 24.91 15.84
CA GLY A 450 -6.68 24.92 16.03
C GLY A 450 -7.51 24.27 14.90
N TRP A 451 -6.89 23.73 13.85
CA TRP A 451 -7.61 23.07 12.77
C TRP A 451 -8.20 21.73 13.18
N PHE A 452 -7.48 20.99 14.02
CA PHE A 452 -7.85 19.64 14.43
C PHE A 452 -8.20 19.58 15.91
N ASP A 453 -8.96 18.59 16.26
CA ASP A 453 -9.25 18.24 17.65
C ASP A 453 -8.03 17.55 18.32
N ARG A 454 -8.24 16.97 19.49
CA ARG A 454 -7.19 16.26 20.24
C ARG A 454 -6.60 15.04 19.53
N THR A 455 -7.24 14.54 18.47
CA THR A 455 -6.69 13.42 17.66
C THR A 455 -5.54 13.87 16.78
N GLY A 456 -5.51 15.16 16.43
CA GLY A 456 -4.51 15.76 15.52
C GLY A 456 -4.84 15.60 14.04
N TYR A 457 -6.00 15.03 13.68
CA TYR A 457 -6.38 14.80 12.27
C TYR A 457 -7.89 14.94 12.00
N ILE A 458 -8.76 14.87 13.00
CA ILE A 458 -10.20 15.17 12.85
C ILE A 458 -10.40 16.67 13.03
N PRO A 459 -11.06 17.38 12.10
CA PRO A 459 -11.26 18.82 12.23
C PRO A 459 -12.03 19.18 13.51
N SER A 460 -11.58 20.25 14.16
CA SER A 460 -12.34 20.89 15.24
C SER A 460 -13.64 21.53 14.68
N ALA A 461 -14.62 21.80 15.55
CA ALA A 461 -15.89 22.39 15.11
C ALA A 461 -15.72 23.75 14.41
N ASP A 462 -14.69 24.51 14.79
CA ASP A 462 -14.37 25.83 14.24
C ASP A 462 -13.25 25.79 13.20
N SER A 463 -12.92 24.59 12.70
CA SER A 463 -11.85 24.41 11.70
C SER A 463 -12.16 25.14 10.39
N PRO A 464 -11.20 25.84 9.80
CA PRO A 464 -11.39 26.49 8.50
C PRO A 464 -11.53 25.49 7.35
N LEU A 465 -11.26 24.21 7.57
CA LEU A 465 -11.46 23.14 6.60
C LEU A 465 -12.96 22.84 6.33
N ILE A 466 -13.83 23.19 7.29
CA ILE A 466 -15.29 22.99 7.16
C ILE A 466 -15.90 24.08 6.28
N GLY A 467 -16.75 23.68 5.33
CA GLY A 467 -17.37 24.60 4.37
C GLY A 467 -16.44 25.04 3.23
N ALA A 468 -15.24 24.45 3.11
CA ALA A 468 -14.22 24.91 2.17
C ALA A 468 -14.04 24.01 0.93
N ALA A 469 -14.67 22.84 0.86
CA ALA A 469 -14.57 21.95 -0.28
C ALA A 469 -15.35 22.42 -1.51
N SER A 470 -14.91 21.98 -2.70
CA SER A 470 -15.57 22.27 -3.97
C SER A 470 -15.62 21.01 -4.84
N PHE A 471 -16.82 20.69 -5.37
CA PHE A 471 -17.06 19.54 -6.25
C PHE A 471 -17.60 19.99 -7.61
N THR A 472 -17.16 21.13 -8.10
CA THR A 472 -17.61 21.68 -9.40
C THR A 472 -16.89 21.09 -10.60
N GLU A 473 -15.75 20.45 -10.39
CA GLU A 473 -14.97 19.78 -11.45
C GLU A 473 -15.63 18.47 -11.87
N ALA A 474 -15.83 18.28 -13.18
CA ALA A 474 -16.49 17.09 -13.72
C ALA A 474 -15.74 15.77 -13.42
N ILE A 475 -14.43 15.84 -13.22
CA ILE A 475 -13.60 14.67 -12.85
C ILE A 475 -13.99 14.08 -11.47
N LEU A 476 -14.64 14.87 -10.62
CA LEU A 476 -15.11 14.47 -9.30
C LEU A 476 -16.49 13.79 -9.29
N ASN A 477 -17.11 13.57 -10.45
CA ASN A 477 -18.44 12.93 -10.53
C ASN A 477 -18.48 11.51 -9.92
N GLY A 478 -17.33 10.82 -9.80
CA GLY A 478 -17.18 9.53 -9.10
C GLY A 478 -17.08 9.64 -7.57
N CYS A 479 -16.85 10.84 -7.05
CA CYS A 479 -16.66 11.11 -5.62
C CYS A 479 -17.98 11.52 -4.94
N THR A 480 -18.07 11.27 -3.64
CA THR A 480 -19.16 11.78 -2.80
C THR A 480 -18.92 13.25 -2.47
N ALA A 481 -19.83 14.13 -2.88
CA ALA A 481 -19.72 15.56 -2.58
C ALA A 481 -19.95 15.81 -1.08
N VAL A 482 -19.00 16.52 -0.46
CA VAL A 482 -19.03 16.98 0.93
C VAL A 482 -18.58 18.44 0.99
N ASP A 483 -18.77 19.11 2.13
CA ASP A 483 -18.44 20.52 2.27
C ASP A 483 -17.10 20.79 2.97
N TYR A 484 -16.34 19.75 3.31
CA TYR A 484 -15.08 19.87 4.06
C TYR A 484 -13.87 19.42 3.25
N ILE A 485 -12.73 20.03 3.54
CA ILE A 485 -11.40 19.63 3.04
C ILE A 485 -10.81 18.57 3.98
N GLY A 486 -10.11 17.59 3.40
CA GLY A 486 -9.54 16.47 4.15
C GLY A 486 -10.52 15.31 4.33
N ALA A 487 -10.08 14.29 5.08
CA ALA A 487 -10.77 13.00 5.18
C ALA A 487 -12.00 13.00 6.11
N PHE A 488 -12.25 14.07 6.85
CA PHE A 488 -13.22 14.08 7.94
C PHE A 488 -14.10 15.33 7.97
N ALA A 489 -15.36 15.13 8.30
CA ALA A 489 -16.18 16.19 8.87
C ALA A 489 -15.75 16.48 10.33
N ALA A 490 -16.19 17.61 10.89
CA ALA A 490 -15.99 17.87 12.32
C ALA A 490 -16.73 16.83 13.17
N GLY A 491 -16.02 16.19 14.07
CA GLY A 491 -16.57 15.15 14.94
C GLY A 491 -16.93 13.85 14.22
N ASP A 492 -16.34 13.59 13.07
CA ASP A 492 -16.54 12.36 12.31
C ASP A 492 -16.08 11.12 13.09
N THR A 493 -16.75 10.00 12.87
CA THR A 493 -16.57 8.74 13.60
C THR A 493 -16.29 7.54 12.70
N TRP A 494 -16.00 7.74 11.40
CA TRP A 494 -15.80 6.61 10.51
C TRP A 494 -14.57 5.73 10.85
N LEU A 495 -13.66 6.22 11.69
CA LEU A 495 -12.55 5.43 12.26
C LEU A 495 -12.97 4.52 13.41
N ASP A 496 -14.13 4.77 14.04
CA ASP A 496 -14.48 4.15 15.29
C ASP A 496 -14.76 2.65 15.16
N GLY A 497 -14.25 1.89 16.13
CA GLY A 497 -14.54 0.48 16.31
C GLY A 497 -13.67 -0.46 15.51
N TRP A 498 -13.18 -0.08 14.33
CA TRP A 498 -12.42 -0.97 13.46
C TRP A 498 -10.93 -0.64 13.34
N THR A 499 -10.53 0.62 13.51
CA THR A 499 -9.12 1.02 13.44
C THR A 499 -8.36 0.68 14.72
N ASN A 500 -7.03 0.52 14.60
CA ASN A 500 -6.13 0.36 15.73
C ASN A 500 -4.86 1.19 15.50
N PHE A 501 -4.63 2.18 16.35
CA PHE A 501 -3.43 3.04 16.31
C PHE A 501 -2.34 2.59 17.29
N ASP A 502 -2.49 1.44 17.95
CA ASP A 502 -1.48 0.79 18.79
C ASP A 502 -1.42 -0.73 18.54
N PRO A 503 -1.21 -1.17 17.28
CA PRO A 503 -1.18 -2.60 16.96
C PRO A 503 0.01 -3.31 17.62
N GLN A 504 1.08 -2.59 17.96
CA GLN A 504 2.25 -3.11 18.63
C GLN A 504 1.92 -3.72 19.99
N ASN A 505 0.96 -3.13 20.71
CA ASN A 505 0.54 -3.54 22.03
C ASN A 505 -0.79 -4.31 22.06
N ALA A 506 -1.36 -4.61 20.90
CA ALA A 506 -2.62 -5.34 20.83
C ALA A 506 -2.46 -6.84 21.19
N ASP A 507 -3.45 -7.38 21.85
CA ASP A 507 -3.57 -8.81 22.13
C ASP A 507 -4.43 -9.46 21.04
N TYR A 508 -3.83 -10.33 20.21
CA TYR A 508 -4.45 -11.03 19.09
C TYR A 508 -4.50 -12.54 19.31
#